data_48fb4ee4741360794997e9381748cbb0
#
_entry.id   48fb4ee4741360794997e9381748cbb0
#
_cell.length_a   1.000
_cell.length_b   1.000
_cell.length_c   1.000
_cell.angle_alpha   90.00
_cell.angle_beta   90.00
_cell.angle_gamma   90.00
#
_symmetry.space_group_name_H-M   'P 1'
#
loop_
_entity.id
_entity.type
_entity.pdbx_description
1 polymer ?
#
loop_
_entity_poly.entity_id
_entity_poly.type
_entity_poly.pdbx_seq_one_letter_code
_entity_poly.pdbx_strand_id
1 'polypeptide(L)'
;MSVNLPTIVVTGATGFVGRPVIDRLLQESVMVKCLIRNNDDRNKFVPHDNLSFVIGDITAIETLNIAFKGAWGVINIAGLREFWSQDKKQFYKLNHIGATNVFKACLANNIQHVVQVSTPLAFGAPASIPFNENTPAGPHPSNYGRSKYLGDQAGLLMSQNQSLPLTILYLAAVIGAGDNKETMEVGRALKGNMPALIGADTTYAYLYVRDASEAIVRAIMKKETIGKQYLIGKERATTREYFSIIGDIAKVKVPDRNIPEKYLVPMAKVMELVSRFSGKRPQLPLDVLRTTQQGSLLFDGSLAEKELGLTYTSLSEALAEAIAYIQQHQKD
;
A
#
# COMPACT_ATOMS: atom_id res chain seq x y z
N MET A 1 17.77 19.89 -30.19
CA MET A 1 16.41 19.32 -30.18
C MET A 1 16.10 19.02 -28.72
N SER A 2 15.10 19.66 -28.11
CA SER A 2 14.67 19.33 -26.76
C SER A 2 14.10 17.91 -26.77
N VAL A 3 14.76 16.99 -26.08
CA VAL A 3 14.22 15.63 -25.86
C VAL A 3 12.94 15.80 -25.06
N ASN A 4 11.81 15.49 -25.67
CA ASN A 4 10.52 15.56 -24.98
C ASN A 4 10.42 14.34 -24.06
N LEU A 5 10.70 14.53 -22.77
CA LEU A 5 10.68 13.46 -21.78
C LEU A 5 9.26 12.93 -21.61
N PRO A 6 9.08 11.59 -21.48
CA PRO A 6 7.76 11.02 -21.21
C PRO A 6 7.21 11.50 -19.87
N THR A 7 5.94 11.89 -19.83
CA THR A 7 5.27 12.33 -18.60
C THR A 7 4.59 11.17 -17.92
N ILE A 8 4.91 10.94 -16.64
CA ILE A 8 4.25 9.95 -15.76
C ILE A 8 3.38 10.70 -14.75
N VAL A 9 2.09 10.38 -14.70
CA VAL A 9 1.17 10.90 -13.69
C VAL A 9 1.12 9.93 -12.52
N VAL A 10 1.23 10.46 -11.29
CA VAL A 10 1.16 9.67 -10.06
C VAL A 10 -0.03 10.13 -9.23
N THR A 11 -0.98 9.21 -8.98
CA THR A 11 -2.05 9.41 -8.00
C THR A 11 -1.59 8.95 -6.62
N GLY A 12 -2.08 9.56 -5.55
CA GLY A 12 -1.62 9.23 -4.20
C GLY A 12 -0.18 9.67 -3.89
N ALA A 13 0.36 10.62 -4.66
CA ALA A 13 1.72 11.14 -4.58
C ALA A 13 2.11 11.62 -3.17
N THR A 14 1.17 12.22 -2.42
CA THR A 14 1.40 12.77 -1.06
C THR A 14 1.43 11.70 0.04
N GLY A 15 1.12 10.45 -0.30
CA GLY A 15 1.08 9.33 0.64
C GLY A 15 2.45 8.78 1.03
N PHE A 16 2.46 7.84 1.98
CA PHE A 16 3.66 7.19 2.48
C PHE A 16 4.50 6.51 1.37
N VAL A 17 3.86 5.73 0.50
CA VAL A 17 4.52 5.10 -0.66
C VAL A 17 4.73 6.10 -1.80
N GLY A 18 3.81 7.07 -1.96
CA GLY A 18 3.82 8.01 -3.07
C GLY A 18 5.06 8.90 -3.10
N ARG A 19 5.46 9.49 -1.96
CA ARG A 19 6.62 10.38 -1.89
C ARG A 19 7.92 9.70 -2.32
N PRO A 20 8.32 8.53 -1.78
CA PRO A 20 9.49 7.81 -2.26
C PRO A 20 9.43 7.41 -3.74
N VAL A 21 8.23 7.14 -4.27
CA VAL A 21 8.05 6.89 -5.72
C VAL A 21 8.35 8.14 -6.54
N ILE A 22 7.89 9.32 -6.10
CA ILE A 22 8.23 10.60 -6.76
C ILE A 22 9.74 10.83 -6.73
N ASP A 23 10.37 10.73 -5.56
CA ASP A 23 11.81 10.92 -5.40
C ASP A 23 12.61 9.97 -6.30
N ARG A 24 12.17 8.72 -6.42
CA ARG A 24 12.81 7.73 -7.28
C ARG A 24 12.58 7.98 -8.78
N LEU A 25 11.36 8.39 -9.17
CA LEU A 25 11.04 8.78 -10.56
C LEU A 25 11.87 9.97 -11.04
N LEU A 26 12.10 10.96 -10.18
CA LEU A 26 12.90 12.14 -10.51
C LEU A 26 14.38 11.83 -10.80
N GLN A 27 14.85 10.62 -10.48
CA GLN A 27 16.17 10.12 -10.88
C GLN A 27 16.17 9.51 -12.28
N GLU A 28 14.99 9.29 -12.87
CA GLU A 28 14.83 8.80 -14.24
C GLU A 28 14.65 9.96 -15.23
N SER A 29 14.86 9.68 -16.52
CA SER A 29 14.65 10.66 -17.61
C SER A 29 13.15 10.79 -17.93
N VAL A 30 12.35 11.31 -16.99
CA VAL A 30 10.90 11.50 -17.12
C VAL A 30 10.43 12.81 -16.52
N MET A 31 9.29 13.31 -16.99
CA MET A 31 8.52 14.37 -16.31
C MET A 31 7.54 13.71 -15.35
N VAL A 32 7.48 14.18 -14.12
CA VAL A 32 6.57 13.69 -13.09
C VAL A 32 5.45 14.68 -12.85
N LYS A 33 4.19 14.23 -12.95
CA LYS A 33 3.01 15.03 -12.66
C LYS A 33 2.24 14.40 -11.49
N CYS A 34 2.21 15.07 -10.36
CA CYS A 34 1.50 14.60 -9.16
C CYS A 34 0.03 15.01 -9.19
N LEU A 35 -0.90 14.05 -9.12
CA LEU A 35 -2.30 14.34 -8.85
C LEU A 35 -2.46 14.61 -7.36
N ILE A 36 -2.83 15.84 -7.00
CA ILE A 36 -3.03 16.31 -5.63
C ILE A 36 -4.48 16.79 -5.43
N ARG A 37 -4.99 16.70 -4.21
CA ARG A 37 -6.36 17.14 -3.91
C ARG A 37 -6.45 18.62 -3.57
N ASN A 38 -5.43 19.16 -2.93
CA ASN A 38 -5.35 20.55 -2.50
C ASN A 38 -4.05 21.18 -2.98
N ASN A 39 -4.07 22.49 -3.19
CA ASN A 39 -2.89 23.23 -3.65
C ASN A 39 -1.74 23.18 -2.62
N ASP A 40 -2.08 23.20 -1.32
CA ASP A 40 -1.12 23.15 -0.22
C ASP A 40 -0.33 21.82 -0.17
N ASP A 41 -0.84 20.75 -0.81
CA ASP A 41 -0.13 19.49 -0.94
C ASP A 41 1.21 19.62 -1.68
N ARG A 42 1.40 20.67 -2.50
CA ARG A 42 2.68 20.98 -3.17
C ARG A 42 3.82 21.18 -2.19
N ASN A 43 3.53 21.78 -1.03
CA ASN A 43 4.51 22.07 0.02
C ASN A 43 5.13 20.81 0.65
N LYS A 44 4.59 19.63 0.35
CA LYS A 44 5.12 18.34 0.79
C LYS A 44 6.28 17.83 -0.06
N PHE A 45 6.62 18.53 -1.13
CA PHE A 45 7.66 18.11 -2.08
C PHE A 45 8.75 19.18 -2.19
N VAL A 46 9.97 18.72 -2.40
CA VAL A 46 11.08 19.60 -2.76
C VAL A 46 10.86 20.05 -4.22
N PRO A 47 11.00 21.35 -4.54
CA PRO A 47 10.91 21.83 -5.92
C PRO A 47 11.92 21.13 -6.84
N HIS A 48 11.47 20.76 -8.04
CA HIS A 48 12.31 20.13 -9.05
C HIS A 48 11.79 20.48 -10.45
N ASP A 49 12.67 20.71 -11.43
CA ASP A 49 12.32 21.16 -12.80
C ASP A 49 11.41 20.15 -13.52
N ASN A 50 11.59 18.85 -13.26
CA ASN A 50 10.80 17.78 -13.84
C ASN A 50 9.55 17.43 -13.01
N LEU A 51 9.21 18.20 -11.96
CA LEU A 51 8.06 17.95 -11.09
C LEU A 51 6.96 18.99 -11.32
N SER A 52 5.77 18.52 -11.57
CA SER A 52 4.58 19.36 -11.75
C SER A 52 3.39 18.80 -10.97
N PHE A 53 2.35 19.63 -10.80
CA PHE A 53 1.17 19.27 -10.00
C PHE A 53 -0.11 19.58 -10.76
N VAL A 54 -1.11 18.72 -10.60
CA VAL A 54 -2.45 18.92 -11.12
C VAL A 54 -3.46 18.61 -10.02
N ILE A 55 -4.47 19.44 -9.88
CA ILE A 55 -5.55 19.23 -8.90
C ILE A 55 -6.57 18.25 -9.48
N GLY A 56 -6.96 17.24 -8.69
CA GLY A 56 -7.99 16.28 -9.05
C GLY A 56 -8.25 15.23 -7.98
N ASP A 57 -9.31 14.46 -8.20
CA ASP A 57 -9.74 13.40 -7.32
C ASP A 57 -10.07 12.14 -8.13
N ILE A 58 -9.60 10.97 -7.68
CA ILE A 58 -9.86 9.69 -8.35
C ILE A 58 -11.36 9.34 -8.40
N THR A 59 -12.18 9.95 -7.54
CA THR A 59 -13.64 9.78 -7.57
C THR A 59 -14.35 10.66 -8.58
N ALA A 60 -13.65 11.62 -9.22
CA ALA A 60 -14.16 12.57 -10.20
C ALA A 60 -13.41 12.38 -11.54
N ILE A 61 -13.99 11.58 -12.44
CA ILE A 61 -13.35 11.15 -13.69
C ILE A 61 -12.98 12.34 -14.60
N GLU A 62 -13.73 13.42 -14.54
CA GLU A 62 -13.49 14.64 -15.32
C GLU A 62 -12.13 15.25 -14.98
N THR A 63 -11.78 15.25 -13.69
CA THR A 63 -10.49 15.76 -13.21
C THR A 63 -9.32 14.87 -13.65
N LEU A 64 -9.56 13.54 -13.73
CA LEU A 64 -8.57 12.59 -14.23
C LEU A 64 -8.31 12.75 -15.73
N ASN A 65 -9.36 12.98 -16.54
CA ASN A 65 -9.21 13.20 -17.96
C ASN A 65 -8.34 14.45 -18.25
N ILE A 66 -8.48 15.51 -17.44
CA ILE A 66 -7.62 16.69 -17.53
C ILE A 66 -6.18 16.36 -17.11
N ALA A 67 -6.03 15.64 -15.99
CA ALA A 67 -4.73 15.32 -15.42
C ALA A 67 -3.89 14.40 -16.34
N PHE A 68 -4.53 13.45 -17.02
CA PHE A 68 -3.87 12.42 -17.84
C PHE A 68 -3.63 12.86 -19.29
N LYS A 69 -4.17 14.00 -19.69
CA LYS A 69 -3.96 14.53 -21.04
C LYS A 69 -2.48 14.69 -21.37
N GLY A 70 -2.03 14.01 -22.43
CA GLY A 70 -0.64 14.02 -22.91
C GLY A 70 0.35 13.24 -22.04
N ALA A 71 -0.11 12.52 -21.04
CA ALA A 71 0.76 11.62 -20.26
C ALA A 71 1.06 10.36 -21.04
N TRP A 72 2.27 9.81 -20.83
CA TRP A 72 2.69 8.53 -21.35
C TRP A 72 2.28 7.37 -20.42
N GLY A 73 2.44 7.56 -19.11
CA GLY A 73 2.17 6.53 -18.11
C GLY A 73 1.45 7.05 -16.88
N VAL A 74 0.79 6.14 -16.18
CA VAL A 74 0.08 6.43 -14.91
C VAL A 74 0.45 5.42 -13.85
N ILE A 75 0.83 5.90 -12.67
CA ILE A 75 1.02 5.09 -11.47
C ILE A 75 -0.13 5.41 -10.51
N ASN A 76 -0.99 4.41 -10.25
CA ASN A 76 -2.13 4.55 -9.35
C ASN A 76 -1.81 3.96 -7.97
N ILE A 77 -1.41 4.85 -7.04
CA ILE A 77 -1.16 4.51 -5.63
C ILE A 77 -2.36 4.93 -4.76
N ALA A 78 -3.19 5.86 -5.26
CA ALA A 78 -4.30 6.40 -4.49
C ALA A 78 -5.28 5.30 -4.06
N GLY A 79 -5.67 5.37 -2.80
CA GLY A 79 -6.63 4.43 -2.20
C GLY A 79 -6.72 4.62 -0.69
N LEU A 80 -7.69 3.94 -0.08
CA LEU A 80 -7.88 3.91 1.36
C LEU A 80 -7.22 2.65 1.92
N ARG A 81 -6.05 2.80 2.56
CA ARG A 81 -5.31 1.74 3.27
C ARG A 81 -5.68 1.76 4.75
N GLU A 82 -6.90 1.34 5.08
CA GLU A 82 -7.43 1.29 6.44
C GLU A 82 -8.12 -0.05 6.72
N PHE A 83 -8.17 -0.48 7.99
CA PHE A 83 -9.00 -1.60 8.43
C PHE A 83 -10.28 -1.14 9.14
N TRP A 84 -10.48 0.17 9.23
CA TRP A 84 -11.69 0.75 9.80
C TRP A 84 -12.03 2.08 9.14
N SER A 85 -13.31 2.28 8.92
CA SER A 85 -13.90 3.56 8.51
C SER A 85 -15.28 3.66 9.13
N GLN A 86 -15.67 4.84 9.55
CA GLN A 86 -17.04 5.11 10.05
C GLN A 86 -18.08 4.82 8.96
N ASP A 87 -17.77 5.20 7.72
CA ASP A 87 -18.53 4.80 6.54
C ASP A 87 -17.75 3.76 5.71
N LYS A 88 -18.18 2.50 5.81
CA LYS A 88 -17.54 1.39 5.07
C LYS A 88 -17.63 1.55 3.55
N LYS A 89 -18.57 2.35 3.03
CA LYS A 89 -18.67 2.64 1.59
C LYS A 89 -17.43 3.37 1.06
N GLN A 90 -16.69 4.06 1.92
CA GLN A 90 -15.44 4.75 1.52
C GLN A 90 -14.37 3.79 0.97
N PHE A 91 -14.31 2.55 1.47
CA PHE A 91 -13.41 1.54 0.90
C PHE A 91 -13.72 1.29 -0.57
N TYR A 92 -14.99 1.08 -0.90
CA TYR A 92 -15.42 0.79 -2.27
C TYR A 92 -15.37 2.05 -3.15
N LYS A 93 -15.72 3.21 -2.60
CA LYS A 93 -15.64 4.48 -3.32
C LYS A 93 -14.22 4.78 -3.80
N LEU A 94 -13.22 4.58 -2.94
CA LEU A 94 -11.83 4.91 -3.26
C LEU A 94 -11.10 3.75 -3.97
N ASN A 95 -11.16 2.52 -3.42
CA ASN A 95 -10.35 1.42 -3.91
C ASN A 95 -10.96 0.71 -5.12
N HIS A 96 -12.28 0.72 -5.29
CA HIS A 96 -12.95 0.11 -6.43
C HIS A 96 -13.35 1.17 -7.47
N ILE A 97 -14.27 2.08 -7.12
CA ILE A 97 -14.79 3.07 -8.07
C ILE A 97 -13.67 4.03 -8.50
N GLY A 98 -12.86 4.53 -7.54
CA GLY A 98 -11.73 5.41 -7.83
C GLY A 98 -10.70 4.77 -8.76
N ALA A 99 -10.29 3.51 -8.49
CA ALA A 99 -9.40 2.77 -9.39
C ALA A 99 -10.01 2.56 -10.77
N THR A 100 -11.30 2.19 -10.83
CA THR A 100 -12.04 2.04 -12.10
C THR A 100 -12.05 3.35 -12.91
N ASN A 101 -12.25 4.50 -12.26
CA ASN A 101 -12.19 5.81 -12.93
C ASN A 101 -10.80 6.10 -13.49
N VAL A 102 -9.74 5.78 -12.72
CA VAL A 102 -8.35 5.90 -13.20
C VAL A 102 -8.15 5.07 -14.47
N PHE A 103 -8.60 3.82 -14.51
CA PHE A 103 -8.47 2.95 -15.69
C PHE A 103 -9.25 3.49 -16.90
N LYS A 104 -10.47 3.95 -16.69
CA LYS A 104 -11.30 4.59 -17.74
C LYS A 104 -10.62 5.84 -18.31
N ALA A 105 -10.08 6.70 -17.42
CA ALA A 105 -9.36 7.88 -17.85
C ALA A 105 -8.05 7.54 -18.59
N CYS A 106 -7.36 6.45 -18.21
CA CYS A 106 -6.20 5.95 -18.94
C CYS A 106 -6.56 5.53 -20.37
N LEU A 107 -7.63 4.77 -20.54
CA LEU A 107 -8.14 4.38 -21.86
C LEU A 107 -8.52 5.61 -22.72
N ALA A 108 -9.28 6.55 -22.13
CA ALA A 108 -9.73 7.76 -22.83
C ALA A 108 -8.57 8.67 -23.27
N ASN A 109 -7.42 8.63 -22.59
CA ASN A 109 -6.23 9.42 -22.89
C ASN A 109 -5.11 8.63 -23.60
N ASN A 110 -5.38 7.40 -24.04
CA ASN A 110 -4.42 6.53 -24.74
C ASN A 110 -3.11 6.36 -23.96
N ILE A 111 -3.19 6.18 -22.64
CA ILE A 111 -2.03 5.93 -21.78
C ILE A 111 -1.34 4.64 -22.21
N GLN A 112 -0.01 4.69 -22.33
CA GLN A 112 0.81 3.58 -22.86
C GLN A 112 1.21 2.57 -21.80
N HIS A 113 1.17 2.93 -20.51
CA HIS A 113 1.47 2.02 -19.41
C HIS A 113 0.78 2.48 -18.11
N VAL A 114 0.09 1.57 -17.45
CA VAL A 114 -0.59 1.79 -16.17
C VAL A 114 -0.05 0.82 -15.13
N VAL A 115 0.47 1.35 -14.02
CA VAL A 115 0.86 0.55 -12.86
C VAL A 115 -0.15 0.78 -11.74
N GLN A 116 -0.86 -0.27 -11.37
CA GLN A 116 -1.79 -0.31 -10.24
C GLN A 116 -1.09 -0.84 -9.01
N VAL A 117 -1.03 -0.06 -7.94
CA VAL A 117 -0.53 -0.52 -6.64
C VAL A 117 -1.66 -1.14 -5.84
N SER A 118 -1.50 -2.41 -5.47
CA SER A 118 -2.45 -3.21 -4.72
C SER A 118 -1.81 -3.86 -3.48
N THR A 119 -2.41 -4.92 -2.96
CA THR A 119 -2.00 -5.60 -1.74
C THR A 119 -2.26 -7.11 -1.84
N PRO A 120 -1.44 -7.99 -1.24
CA PRO A 120 -1.72 -9.42 -1.16
C PRO A 120 -3.07 -9.75 -0.49
N LEU A 121 -3.62 -8.84 0.33
CA LEU A 121 -4.96 -8.98 0.90
C LEU A 121 -6.08 -9.01 -0.14
N ALA A 122 -5.82 -8.59 -1.39
CA ALA A 122 -6.73 -8.74 -2.52
C ALA A 122 -6.96 -10.21 -2.91
N PHE A 123 -6.07 -11.14 -2.53
CA PHE A 123 -6.28 -12.57 -2.70
C PHE A 123 -7.21 -13.18 -1.62
N GLY A 124 -7.59 -12.42 -0.59
CA GLY A 124 -8.43 -12.92 0.50
C GLY A 124 -7.77 -14.08 1.25
N ALA A 125 -8.54 -15.15 1.52
CA ALA A 125 -8.07 -16.40 2.10
C ALA A 125 -7.90 -17.45 0.99
N PRO A 126 -6.74 -17.51 0.31
CA PRO A 126 -6.53 -18.47 -0.77
C PRO A 126 -6.49 -19.89 -0.23
N ALA A 127 -6.87 -20.87 -1.07
CA ALA A 127 -6.95 -22.27 -0.67
C ALA A 127 -5.57 -22.93 -0.42
N SER A 128 -4.49 -22.34 -0.94
CA SER A 128 -3.10 -22.82 -0.80
C SER A 128 -2.17 -21.72 -0.32
N ILE A 129 -1.19 -22.09 0.51
CA ILE A 129 -0.14 -21.21 1.02
C ILE A 129 1.20 -21.96 0.88
N PRO A 130 2.26 -21.35 0.35
CA PRO A 130 2.29 -20.02 -0.26
C PRO A 130 1.50 -19.96 -1.55
N PHE A 131 0.83 -18.80 -1.81
CA PHE A 131 0.15 -18.54 -3.07
C PHE A 131 1.04 -17.71 -4.00
N ASN A 132 0.67 -17.65 -5.29
CA ASN A 132 1.34 -16.84 -6.31
C ASN A 132 0.31 -16.03 -7.12
N GLU A 133 0.78 -15.29 -8.12
CA GLU A 133 -0.03 -14.39 -8.94
C GLU A 133 -1.18 -15.11 -9.69
N ASN A 134 -1.07 -16.40 -9.93
CA ASN A 134 -2.07 -17.23 -10.63
C ASN A 134 -3.07 -17.89 -9.67
N THR A 135 -2.87 -17.74 -8.35
CA THR A 135 -3.74 -18.37 -7.37
C THR A 135 -5.09 -17.66 -7.32
N PRO A 136 -6.22 -18.38 -7.43
CA PRO A 136 -7.54 -17.77 -7.31
C PRO A 136 -7.74 -17.14 -5.93
N ALA A 137 -8.41 -15.98 -5.91
CA ALA A 137 -8.76 -15.34 -4.67
C ALA A 137 -9.80 -16.16 -3.88
N GLY A 138 -9.59 -16.26 -2.57
CA GLY A 138 -10.54 -16.84 -1.64
C GLY A 138 -11.49 -15.79 -1.01
N PRO A 139 -12.26 -16.18 0.03
CA PRO A 139 -13.11 -15.25 0.77
C PRO A 139 -12.31 -14.09 1.37
N HIS A 140 -12.86 -12.88 1.32
CA HIS A 140 -12.22 -11.68 1.85
C HIS A 140 -12.69 -11.37 3.27
N PRO A 141 -11.82 -11.44 4.28
CA PRO A 141 -12.19 -11.18 5.68
C PRO A 141 -12.38 -9.68 5.98
N SER A 142 -11.79 -8.79 5.18
CA SER A 142 -11.83 -7.35 5.40
C SER A 142 -12.44 -6.58 4.22
N ASN A 143 -13.08 -5.42 4.53
CA ASN A 143 -13.57 -4.50 3.49
C ASN A 143 -12.42 -3.93 2.66
N TYR A 144 -11.26 -3.70 3.28
CA TYR A 144 -10.06 -3.24 2.59
C TYR A 144 -9.62 -4.24 1.49
N GLY A 145 -9.36 -5.49 1.87
CA GLY A 145 -8.93 -6.52 0.91
C GLY A 145 -9.96 -6.71 -0.21
N ARG A 146 -11.26 -6.81 0.14
CA ARG A 146 -12.33 -6.95 -0.84
C ARG A 146 -12.43 -5.77 -1.80
N SER A 147 -12.32 -4.54 -1.31
CA SER A 147 -12.41 -3.35 -2.15
C SER A 147 -11.22 -3.22 -3.10
N LYS A 148 -10.01 -3.60 -2.68
CA LYS A 148 -8.82 -3.67 -3.54
C LYS A 148 -9.00 -4.74 -4.61
N TYR A 149 -9.42 -5.95 -4.23
CA TYR A 149 -9.74 -7.02 -5.19
C TYR A 149 -10.72 -6.56 -6.29
N LEU A 150 -11.83 -5.91 -5.91
CA LEU A 150 -12.80 -5.44 -6.89
C LEU A 150 -12.22 -4.38 -7.84
N GLY A 151 -11.35 -3.49 -7.34
CA GLY A 151 -10.62 -2.54 -8.18
C GLY A 151 -9.67 -3.23 -9.16
N ASP A 152 -8.91 -4.19 -8.67
CA ASP A 152 -7.97 -4.96 -9.50
C ASP A 152 -8.71 -5.79 -10.57
N GLN A 153 -9.83 -6.44 -10.21
CA GLN A 153 -10.67 -7.16 -11.17
C GLN A 153 -11.24 -6.25 -12.27
N ALA A 154 -11.67 -5.03 -11.93
CA ALA A 154 -12.13 -4.06 -12.93
C ALA A 154 -10.99 -3.71 -13.92
N GLY A 155 -9.76 -3.52 -13.42
CA GLY A 155 -8.60 -3.28 -14.26
C GLY A 155 -8.24 -4.46 -15.18
N LEU A 156 -8.23 -5.68 -14.64
CA LEU A 156 -7.96 -6.90 -15.38
C LEU A 156 -9.00 -7.13 -16.48
N LEU A 157 -10.29 -6.93 -16.21
CA LEU A 157 -11.35 -7.01 -17.23
C LEU A 157 -11.17 -5.95 -18.33
N MET A 158 -10.76 -4.72 -17.99
CA MET A 158 -10.46 -3.70 -18.99
C MET A 158 -9.18 -4.02 -19.78
N SER A 159 -8.18 -4.66 -19.15
CA SER A 159 -7.00 -5.14 -19.86
C SER A 159 -7.36 -6.21 -20.91
N GLN A 160 -8.20 -7.17 -20.52
CA GLN A 160 -8.65 -8.24 -21.41
C GLN A 160 -9.55 -7.76 -22.55
N ASN A 161 -10.53 -6.87 -22.24
CA ASN A 161 -11.59 -6.53 -23.19
C ASN A 161 -11.35 -5.22 -23.96
N GLN A 162 -10.49 -4.33 -23.46
CA GLN A 162 -10.26 -2.99 -23.99
C GLN A 162 -8.77 -2.66 -24.15
N SER A 163 -7.89 -3.66 -24.00
CA SER A 163 -6.44 -3.53 -24.14
C SER A 163 -5.81 -2.45 -23.22
N LEU A 164 -6.34 -2.28 -21.99
CA LEU A 164 -5.70 -1.42 -20.99
C LEU A 164 -4.29 -1.96 -20.73
N PRO A 165 -3.20 -1.16 -20.92
CA PRO A 165 -1.82 -1.62 -20.72
C PRO A 165 -1.46 -1.65 -19.25
N LEU A 166 -2.01 -2.60 -18.49
CA LEU A 166 -2.02 -2.67 -17.04
C LEU A 166 -0.94 -3.61 -16.49
N THR A 167 -0.22 -3.15 -15.48
CA THR A 167 0.60 -3.95 -14.56
C THR A 167 0.04 -3.80 -13.16
N ILE A 168 -0.09 -4.88 -12.38
CA ILE A 168 -0.53 -4.81 -10.97
C ILE A 168 0.60 -5.25 -10.05
N LEU A 169 0.88 -4.45 -9.03
CA LEU A 169 1.86 -4.75 -7.97
C LEU A 169 1.15 -4.93 -6.63
N TYR A 170 1.21 -6.13 -6.07
CA TYR A 170 0.68 -6.47 -4.75
C TYR A 170 1.78 -6.29 -3.70
N LEU A 171 1.83 -5.13 -3.07
CA LEU A 171 2.86 -4.82 -2.08
C LEU A 171 2.54 -5.46 -0.73
N ALA A 172 3.50 -6.17 -0.15
CA ALA A 172 3.46 -6.66 1.23
C ALA A 172 3.25 -5.52 2.24
N ALA A 173 3.27 -5.79 3.53
CA ALA A 173 3.18 -4.75 4.55
C ALA A 173 4.37 -3.80 4.42
N VAL A 174 4.12 -2.59 3.89
CA VAL A 174 5.17 -1.60 3.64
C VAL A 174 5.51 -0.89 4.94
N ILE A 175 6.78 -0.88 5.30
CA ILE A 175 7.34 -0.26 6.51
C ILE A 175 8.47 0.71 6.14
N GLY A 176 8.74 1.68 7.01
CA GLY A 176 9.82 2.67 6.86
C GLY A 176 9.52 3.99 7.54
N ALA A 177 10.42 4.94 7.41
CA ALA A 177 10.28 6.28 7.98
C ALA A 177 9.06 7.02 7.41
N GLY A 178 8.25 7.64 8.28
CA GLY A 178 7.10 8.47 7.88
C GLY A 178 5.79 7.69 7.66
N ASP A 179 5.72 6.40 7.96
CA ASP A 179 4.45 5.68 8.01
C ASP A 179 3.69 6.00 9.32
N ASN A 180 2.50 6.58 9.18
CA ASN A 180 1.67 6.96 10.33
C ASN A 180 0.96 5.78 11.00
N LYS A 181 1.00 4.55 10.44
CA LYS A 181 0.26 3.38 10.93
C LYS A 181 1.16 2.38 11.66
N GLU A 182 2.13 1.82 10.97
CA GLU A 182 3.16 0.98 11.59
C GLU A 182 3.98 1.80 12.57
N THR A 183 4.22 3.08 12.26
CA THR A 183 4.80 4.05 13.20
C THR A 183 3.98 4.16 14.48
N MET A 184 2.63 4.09 14.43
CA MET A 184 1.81 4.06 15.65
C MET A 184 2.02 2.80 16.48
N GLU A 185 2.14 1.62 15.87
CA GLU A 185 2.39 0.36 16.59
C GLU A 185 3.80 0.33 17.16
N VAL A 186 4.79 0.70 16.36
CA VAL A 186 6.18 0.90 16.82
C VAL A 186 6.23 1.94 17.93
N GLY A 187 5.58 3.08 17.76
CA GLY A 187 5.51 4.14 18.77
C GLY A 187 4.83 3.72 20.09
N ARG A 188 3.82 2.82 20.03
CA ARG A 188 3.23 2.22 21.23
C ARG A 188 4.20 1.28 21.93
N ALA A 189 4.93 0.45 21.15
CA ALA A 189 5.96 -0.42 21.69
C ALA A 189 7.07 0.38 22.38
N LEU A 190 7.57 1.44 21.74
CA LEU A 190 8.58 2.34 22.28
C LEU A 190 8.15 3.00 23.61
N LYS A 191 6.86 3.30 23.76
CA LYS A 191 6.28 3.90 24.98
C LYS A 191 5.88 2.86 26.04
N GLY A 192 6.09 1.56 25.80
CA GLY A 192 5.64 0.50 26.70
C GLY A 192 4.10 0.38 26.81
N ASN A 193 3.36 0.96 25.85
CA ASN A 193 1.89 1.02 25.87
C ASN A 193 1.23 -0.16 25.13
N MET A 194 1.93 -1.29 25.05
CA MET A 194 1.39 -2.54 24.48
C MET A 194 1.29 -3.59 25.58
N PRO A 195 0.08 -3.92 26.03
CA PRO A 195 -0.08 -4.89 27.14
C PRO A 195 0.14 -6.34 26.69
N ALA A 196 -0.11 -6.65 25.43
CA ALA A 196 0.02 -8.00 24.87
C ALA A 196 0.00 -7.96 23.33
N LEU A 197 0.39 -9.08 22.70
CA LEU A 197 0.34 -9.30 21.26
C LEU A 197 -1.02 -9.86 20.83
N ILE A 198 -1.39 -9.62 19.57
CA ILE A 198 -2.54 -10.21 18.89
C ILE A 198 -2.02 -11.00 17.70
N GLY A 199 -2.36 -12.31 17.64
CA GLY A 199 -1.83 -13.18 16.59
C GLY A 199 -0.31 -13.28 16.64
N ALA A 200 0.26 -13.54 17.83
CA ALA A 200 1.71 -13.56 18.05
C ALA A 200 2.47 -14.46 17.07
N ASP A 201 1.85 -15.58 16.67
CA ASP A 201 2.47 -16.58 15.79
C ASP A 201 1.99 -16.44 14.31
N THR A 202 1.17 -15.43 14.00
CA THR A 202 0.80 -15.11 12.62
C THR A 202 1.97 -14.45 11.91
N THR A 203 2.38 -15.03 10.76
CA THR A 203 3.49 -14.54 9.94
C THR A 203 2.97 -13.59 8.87
N TYR A 204 3.62 -12.44 8.74
CA TYR A 204 3.39 -11.46 7.68
C TYR A 204 4.62 -11.32 6.79
N ALA A 205 4.38 -10.93 5.54
CA ALA A 205 5.43 -10.47 4.65
C ALA A 205 5.58 -8.95 4.77
N TYR A 206 6.81 -8.49 4.85
CA TYR A 206 7.17 -7.08 4.99
C TYR A 206 7.95 -6.59 3.78
N LEU A 207 7.88 -5.29 3.54
CA LEU A 207 8.54 -4.63 2.42
C LEU A 207 9.02 -3.25 2.85
N TYR A 208 10.29 -2.95 2.66
CA TYR A 208 10.81 -1.62 2.90
C TYR A 208 10.27 -0.62 1.88
N VAL A 209 9.92 0.59 2.31
CA VAL A 209 9.25 1.59 1.47
C VAL A 209 10.08 2.02 0.26
N ARG A 210 11.42 2.03 0.36
CA ARG A 210 12.29 2.33 -0.79
C ARG A 210 12.33 1.16 -1.78
N ASP A 211 12.29 -0.08 -1.32
CA ASP A 211 12.19 -1.26 -2.20
C ASP A 211 10.83 -1.28 -2.91
N ALA A 212 9.76 -0.88 -2.22
CA ALA A 212 8.45 -0.68 -2.82
C ALA A 212 8.50 0.38 -3.94
N SER A 213 9.16 1.51 -3.70
CA SER A 213 9.30 2.58 -4.70
C SER A 213 10.13 2.11 -5.90
N GLU A 214 11.21 1.38 -5.66
CA GLU A 214 12.04 0.79 -6.72
C GLU A 214 11.24 -0.20 -7.57
N ALA A 215 10.45 -1.08 -6.94
CA ALA A 215 9.59 -2.02 -7.65
C ALA A 215 8.58 -1.32 -8.57
N ILE A 216 7.92 -0.26 -8.07
CA ILE A 216 6.93 0.52 -8.80
C ILE A 216 7.59 1.23 -9.99
N VAL A 217 8.74 1.86 -9.79
CA VAL A 217 9.45 2.57 -10.86
C VAL A 217 9.99 1.60 -11.90
N ARG A 218 10.59 0.49 -11.49
CA ARG A 218 11.03 -0.54 -12.46
C ARG A 218 9.86 -1.10 -13.27
N ALA A 219 8.69 -1.30 -12.64
CA ALA A 219 7.53 -1.79 -13.33
C ALA A 219 7.05 -0.82 -14.41
N ILE A 220 6.89 0.48 -14.11
CA ILE A 220 6.43 1.46 -15.11
C ILE A 220 7.45 1.68 -16.22
N MET A 221 8.76 1.56 -15.94
CA MET A 221 9.82 1.76 -16.93
C MET A 221 10.05 0.57 -17.85
N LYS A 222 9.55 -0.63 -17.51
CA LYS A 222 9.70 -1.88 -18.28
C LYS A 222 8.40 -2.25 -19.00
N LYS A 223 8.34 -2.12 -20.32
CA LYS A 223 7.15 -2.47 -21.13
C LYS A 223 6.76 -3.95 -21.02
N GLU A 224 7.72 -4.83 -20.76
CA GLU A 224 7.53 -6.27 -20.62
C GLU A 224 6.70 -6.67 -19.40
N THR A 225 6.42 -5.72 -18.50
CA THR A 225 5.55 -5.92 -17.35
C THR A 225 4.07 -5.71 -17.66
N ILE A 226 3.74 -5.11 -18.81
CA ILE A 226 2.36 -4.90 -19.24
C ILE A 226 1.63 -6.25 -19.37
N GLY A 227 0.44 -6.33 -18.79
CA GLY A 227 -0.36 -7.55 -18.72
C GLY A 227 0.02 -8.49 -17.58
N LYS A 228 1.02 -8.13 -16.77
CA LYS A 228 1.52 -8.99 -15.68
C LYS A 228 1.08 -8.48 -14.30
N GLN A 229 1.16 -9.37 -13.34
CA GLN A 229 0.89 -9.15 -11.93
C GLN A 229 2.13 -9.59 -11.14
N TYR A 230 2.45 -8.92 -10.04
CA TYR A 230 3.61 -9.24 -9.23
C TYR A 230 3.30 -9.12 -7.74
N LEU A 231 3.67 -10.13 -6.98
CA LEU A 231 3.69 -10.12 -5.52
C LEU A 231 5.05 -9.60 -5.05
N ILE A 232 5.06 -8.48 -4.32
CA ILE A 232 6.29 -7.76 -3.94
C ILE A 232 6.50 -7.85 -2.44
N GLY A 233 7.62 -8.44 -2.04
CA GLY A 233 8.06 -8.57 -0.64
C GLY A 233 8.57 -9.99 -0.36
N LYS A 234 9.62 -10.05 0.46
CA LYS A 234 10.34 -11.30 0.78
C LYS A 234 10.52 -11.50 2.28
N GLU A 235 10.80 -10.41 2.99
CA GLU A 235 11.05 -10.45 4.43
C GLU A 235 9.80 -10.96 5.17
N ARG A 236 9.99 -11.94 6.05
CA ARG A 236 8.90 -12.57 6.80
C ARG A 236 9.22 -12.59 8.27
N ALA A 237 8.24 -12.26 9.08
CA ALA A 237 8.32 -12.40 10.52
C ALA A 237 6.95 -12.67 11.11
N THR A 238 6.90 -13.44 12.18
CA THR A 238 5.73 -13.49 13.04
C THR A 238 5.55 -12.17 13.77
N THR A 239 4.35 -11.88 14.25
CA THR A 239 4.11 -10.69 15.07
C THR A 239 5.06 -10.65 16.27
N ARG A 240 5.37 -11.78 16.89
CA ARG A 240 6.32 -11.91 18.00
C ARG A 240 7.72 -11.50 17.59
N GLU A 241 8.25 -12.05 16.49
CA GLU A 241 9.57 -11.72 15.97
C GLU A 241 9.67 -10.26 15.58
N TYR A 242 8.63 -9.70 14.93
CA TYR A 242 8.56 -8.29 14.56
C TYR A 242 8.74 -7.37 15.77
N PHE A 243 8.00 -7.62 16.87
CA PHE A 243 8.14 -6.82 18.09
C PHE A 243 9.43 -7.11 18.85
N SER A 244 9.96 -8.35 18.79
CA SER A 244 11.30 -8.65 19.35
C SER A 244 12.39 -7.82 18.68
N ILE A 245 12.39 -7.74 17.34
CA ILE A 245 13.34 -6.91 16.58
C ILE A 245 13.23 -5.44 17.00
N ILE A 246 12.01 -4.91 17.16
CA ILE A 246 11.80 -3.53 17.66
C ILE A 246 12.40 -3.35 19.05
N GLY A 247 12.15 -4.31 19.96
CA GLY A 247 12.69 -4.29 21.32
C GLY A 247 14.22 -4.28 21.34
N ASP A 248 14.83 -5.10 20.49
CA ASP A 248 16.28 -5.22 20.39
C ASP A 248 16.95 -3.95 19.85
N ILE A 249 16.35 -3.35 18.80
CA ILE A 249 16.87 -2.10 18.20
C ILE A 249 16.69 -0.93 19.16
N ALA A 250 15.50 -0.76 19.70
CA ALA A 250 15.15 0.39 20.54
C ALA A 250 15.59 0.26 22.01
N LYS A 251 16.06 -0.94 22.41
CA LYS A 251 16.40 -1.28 23.82
C LYS A 251 15.22 -1.08 24.77
N VAL A 252 14.02 -1.46 24.32
CA VAL A 252 12.79 -1.38 25.13
C VAL A 252 12.20 -2.78 25.34
N LYS A 253 11.51 -2.93 26.47
CA LYS A 253 10.79 -4.19 26.73
C LYS A 253 9.49 -4.22 25.92
N VAL A 254 9.32 -5.25 25.11
CA VAL A 254 8.10 -5.51 24.33
C VAL A 254 7.29 -6.66 24.97
N PRO A 255 5.97 -6.69 24.75
CA PRO A 255 5.15 -7.80 25.24
C PRO A 255 5.47 -9.09 24.48
N ASP A 256 5.44 -10.22 25.19
CA ASP A 256 5.51 -11.57 24.61
C ASP A 256 4.20 -12.35 24.79
N ARG A 257 3.30 -11.87 25.66
CA ARG A 257 2.01 -12.49 25.94
C ARG A 257 1.05 -12.32 24.79
N ASN A 258 0.45 -13.42 24.32
CA ASN A 258 -0.61 -13.39 23.31
C ASN A 258 -1.99 -13.34 23.99
N ILE A 259 -2.89 -12.51 23.47
CA ILE A 259 -4.29 -12.51 23.91
C ILE A 259 -5.01 -13.68 23.22
N PRO A 260 -5.64 -14.61 23.98
CA PRO A 260 -6.39 -15.69 23.38
C PRO A 260 -7.54 -15.20 22.50
N GLU A 261 -7.70 -15.76 21.31
CA GLU A 261 -8.68 -15.33 20.30
C GLU A 261 -10.13 -15.28 20.82
N LYS A 262 -10.51 -16.19 21.73
CA LYS A 262 -11.84 -16.25 22.32
C LYS A 262 -12.27 -14.94 22.99
N TYR A 263 -11.33 -14.12 23.47
CA TYR A 263 -11.61 -12.81 24.07
C TYR A 263 -11.57 -11.67 23.05
N LEU A 264 -10.83 -11.83 21.95
CA LEU A 264 -10.61 -10.75 20.97
C LEU A 264 -11.88 -10.39 20.20
N VAL A 265 -12.67 -11.40 19.76
CA VAL A 265 -13.88 -11.13 18.95
C VAL A 265 -14.96 -10.40 19.76
N PRO A 266 -15.33 -10.81 20.99
CA PRO A 266 -16.26 -10.04 21.80
C PRO A 266 -15.77 -8.62 22.10
N MET A 267 -14.49 -8.46 22.43
CA MET A 267 -13.88 -7.18 22.72
C MET A 267 -13.91 -6.23 21.49
N ALA A 268 -13.54 -6.72 20.31
CA ALA A 268 -13.59 -5.94 19.08
C ALA A 268 -15.02 -5.50 18.72
N LYS A 269 -16.02 -6.39 18.91
CA LYS A 269 -17.42 -6.05 18.67
C LYS A 269 -17.93 -4.93 19.61
N VAL A 270 -17.57 -4.99 20.90
CA VAL A 270 -17.91 -3.91 21.85
C VAL A 270 -17.20 -2.62 21.48
N MET A 271 -15.92 -2.67 21.13
CA MET A 271 -15.18 -1.48 20.69
C MET A 271 -15.75 -0.86 19.42
N GLU A 272 -16.18 -1.67 18.42
CA GLU A 272 -16.86 -1.15 17.23
C GLU A 272 -18.23 -0.54 17.54
N LEU A 273 -18.97 -1.12 18.50
CA LEU A 273 -20.23 -0.53 18.93
C LEU A 273 -20.04 0.85 19.56
N VAL A 274 -19.09 0.97 20.49
CA VAL A 274 -18.71 2.26 21.12
C VAL A 274 -18.23 3.26 20.07
N SER A 275 -17.45 2.80 19.08
CA SER A 275 -16.93 3.61 17.98
C SER A 275 -18.04 4.23 17.11
N ARG A 276 -19.17 3.53 16.92
CA ARG A 276 -20.32 4.06 16.17
C ARG A 276 -20.95 5.28 16.85
N PHE A 277 -20.96 5.32 18.17
CA PHE A 277 -21.51 6.45 18.93
C PHE A 277 -20.48 7.57 19.15
N SER A 278 -19.21 7.22 19.36
CA SER A 278 -18.15 8.19 19.64
C SER A 278 -17.53 8.82 18.38
N GLY A 279 -17.72 8.21 17.21
CA GLY A 279 -17.06 8.60 15.96
C GLY A 279 -15.54 8.32 15.95
N LYS A 280 -14.97 7.82 17.04
CA LYS A 280 -13.53 7.55 17.17
C LYS A 280 -13.20 6.15 16.67
N ARG A 281 -12.03 5.99 16.04
CA ARG A 281 -11.51 4.69 15.60
C ARG A 281 -11.38 3.73 16.79
N PRO A 282 -11.88 2.48 16.70
CA PRO A 282 -11.68 1.47 17.74
C PRO A 282 -10.20 1.10 17.83
N GLN A 283 -9.72 0.78 19.01
CA GLN A 283 -8.33 0.34 19.21
C GLN A 283 -8.05 -1.00 18.51
N LEU A 284 -9.05 -1.88 18.43
CA LEU A 284 -9.03 -3.15 17.71
C LEU A 284 -10.18 -3.20 16.71
N PRO A 285 -9.98 -2.79 15.45
CA PRO A 285 -10.98 -2.96 14.40
C PRO A 285 -11.27 -4.44 14.13
N LEU A 286 -12.52 -4.78 13.91
CA LEU A 286 -12.94 -6.16 13.64
C LEU A 286 -12.31 -6.71 12.35
N ASP A 287 -12.09 -5.86 11.34
CA ASP A 287 -11.47 -6.25 10.08
C ASP A 287 -9.97 -6.59 10.26
N VAL A 288 -9.25 -5.94 11.21
CA VAL A 288 -7.89 -6.34 11.61
C VAL A 288 -7.92 -7.76 12.18
N LEU A 289 -8.80 -7.96 13.17
CA LEU A 289 -8.89 -9.27 13.83
C LEU A 289 -9.24 -10.39 12.84
N ARG A 290 -10.21 -10.18 11.96
CA ARG A 290 -10.60 -11.16 10.94
C ARG A 290 -9.45 -11.48 9.98
N THR A 291 -8.65 -10.46 9.63
CA THR A 291 -7.46 -10.65 8.78
C THR A 291 -6.40 -11.45 9.52
N THR A 292 -6.17 -11.19 10.80
CA THR A 292 -5.24 -11.97 11.63
C THR A 292 -5.72 -13.41 11.82
N GLN A 293 -7.03 -13.64 12.03
CA GLN A 293 -7.63 -14.96 12.18
C GLN A 293 -7.60 -15.79 10.88
N GLN A 294 -7.45 -15.16 9.73
CA GLN A 294 -7.21 -15.85 8.47
C GLN A 294 -5.88 -16.65 8.50
N GLY A 295 -4.98 -16.31 9.43
CA GLY A 295 -3.65 -16.89 9.54
C GLY A 295 -2.61 -16.20 8.67
N SER A 296 -1.47 -16.85 8.51
CA SER A 296 -0.34 -16.29 7.76
C SER A 296 -0.66 -16.16 6.28
N LEU A 297 -0.50 -14.93 5.72
CA LEU A 297 -0.70 -14.64 4.31
C LEU A 297 0.66 -14.71 3.59
N LEU A 298 1.11 -15.92 3.32
CA LEU A 298 2.41 -16.18 2.68
C LEU A 298 2.24 -16.36 1.18
N PHE A 299 3.10 -15.69 0.42
CA PHE A 299 3.11 -15.75 -1.05
C PHE A 299 4.52 -15.99 -1.59
N ASP A 300 4.61 -16.43 -2.84
CA ASP A 300 5.85 -16.54 -3.60
C ASP A 300 6.06 -15.26 -4.42
N GLY A 301 7.06 -14.45 -4.05
CA GLY A 301 7.44 -13.21 -4.74
C GLY A 301 8.59 -13.40 -5.74
N SER A 302 9.00 -14.62 -6.05
CA SER A 302 10.17 -14.92 -6.89
C SER A 302 10.05 -14.37 -8.32
N LEU A 303 8.84 -14.26 -8.85
CA LEU A 303 8.60 -13.65 -10.16
C LEU A 303 9.06 -12.20 -10.21
N ALA A 304 8.75 -11.43 -9.18
CA ALA A 304 9.18 -10.03 -9.08
C ALA A 304 10.72 -9.90 -8.93
N GLU A 305 11.34 -10.75 -8.12
CA GLU A 305 12.81 -10.78 -8.02
C GLU A 305 13.45 -11.02 -9.39
N LYS A 306 12.96 -12.01 -10.12
CA LYS A 306 13.50 -12.40 -11.43
C LYS A 306 13.27 -11.33 -12.51
N GLU A 307 12.04 -10.86 -12.67
CA GLU A 307 11.67 -10.00 -13.81
C GLU A 307 11.93 -8.52 -13.57
N LEU A 308 11.74 -8.04 -12.34
CA LEU A 308 12.04 -6.66 -11.97
C LEU A 308 13.49 -6.51 -11.47
N GLY A 309 14.20 -7.61 -11.17
CA GLY A 309 15.56 -7.57 -10.67
C GLY A 309 15.66 -6.98 -9.26
N LEU A 310 14.66 -7.24 -8.41
CA LEU A 310 14.57 -6.67 -7.08
C LEU A 310 15.53 -7.37 -6.11
N THR A 311 16.14 -6.56 -5.25
CA THR A 311 16.78 -6.99 -4.00
C THR A 311 16.04 -6.33 -2.85
N TYR A 312 15.95 -7.00 -1.72
CA TYR A 312 15.16 -6.52 -0.59
C TYR A 312 16.05 -6.17 0.59
N THR A 313 15.77 -5.01 1.18
CA THR A 313 16.35 -4.56 2.45
C THR A 313 15.81 -5.43 3.58
N SER A 314 16.67 -5.80 4.52
CA SER A 314 16.25 -6.62 5.67
C SER A 314 15.21 -5.91 6.54
N LEU A 315 14.32 -6.71 7.16
CA LEU A 315 13.30 -6.17 8.08
C LEU A 315 13.94 -5.37 9.22
N SER A 316 15.09 -5.81 9.71
CA SER A 316 15.83 -5.13 10.79
C SER A 316 16.31 -3.73 10.37
N GLU A 317 16.88 -3.60 9.17
CA GLU A 317 17.33 -2.30 8.63
C GLU A 317 16.15 -1.34 8.41
N ALA A 318 15.06 -1.83 7.81
CA ALA A 318 13.85 -1.05 7.59
C ALA A 318 13.22 -0.55 8.91
N LEU A 319 13.20 -1.40 9.94
CA LEU A 319 12.72 -1.05 11.28
C LEU A 319 13.65 -0.06 11.98
N ALA A 320 14.97 -0.21 11.82
CA ALA A 320 15.92 0.73 12.42
C ALA A 320 15.70 2.16 11.90
N GLU A 321 15.48 2.34 10.60
CA GLU A 321 15.15 3.66 10.03
C GLU A 321 13.81 4.20 10.55
N ALA A 322 12.77 3.35 10.62
CA ALA A 322 11.46 3.74 11.13
C ALA A 322 11.54 4.18 12.61
N ILE A 323 12.27 3.44 13.44
CA ILE A 323 12.48 3.76 14.86
C ILE A 323 13.25 5.07 15.02
N ALA A 324 14.33 5.27 14.27
CA ALA A 324 15.10 6.51 14.30
C ALA A 324 14.25 7.73 13.92
N TYR A 325 13.42 7.59 12.89
CA TYR A 325 12.47 8.63 12.48
C TYR A 325 11.49 8.99 13.59
N ILE A 326 10.90 8.00 14.27
CA ILE A 326 9.96 8.22 15.37
C ILE A 326 10.64 8.94 16.53
N GLN A 327 11.86 8.49 16.91
CA GLN A 327 12.60 9.07 18.02
C GLN A 327 13.00 10.54 17.77
N GLN A 328 13.25 10.90 16.50
CA GLN A 328 13.53 12.28 16.11
C GLN A 328 12.29 13.18 16.19
N HIS A 329 11.11 12.69 15.72
CA HIS A 329 9.88 13.48 15.63
C HIS A 329 8.97 13.39 16.86
N GLN A 330 9.33 12.60 17.87
CA GLN A 330 8.64 12.60 19.17
C GLN A 330 9.25 13.60 20.18
N LYS A 331 10.35 14.27 19.79
CA LYS A 331 11.00 15.32 20.63
C LYS A 331 10.42 16.71 20.39
N ASP A 332 9.59 16.84 19.36
CA ASP A 332 8.81 18.03 19.03
C ASP A 332 7.34 17.83 19.44
#